data_d0f981181a2c09582e22147e1580cb06
#
_entry.id   d0f981181a2c09582e22147e1580cb06
#
_cell.length_a   1.000
_cell.length_b   1.000
_cell.length_c   1.000
_cell.angle_alpha   90.00
_cell.angle_beta   90.00
_cell.angle_gamma   90.00
#
_symmetry.space_group_name_H-M   'P 1'
#
loop_
_entity.id
_entity.type
_entity.pdbx_description
1 polymer ?
#
loop_
_entity_poly.entity_id
_entity_poly.type
_entity_poly.pdbx_seq_one_letter_code
_entity_poly.pdbx_strand_id
1 'polypeptide(L)' 'MTSANSMKTNPVVVGITGASGAAMARATVNELLRRDMPTVALCSNAGRLVWQEEMGDNFNETLIEWQEHPAFVHYPIN' A
#
# COMPACT_ATOMS: atom_id res chain seq x y z
N MET A 1 14.67 8.88 -20.54
CA MET A 1 14.78 9.10 -20.05
C MET A 1 14.65 9.49 -19.84
N THR A 2 14.45 9.36 -19.53
CA THR A 2 14.44 9.72 -18.93
C THR A 2 14.23 9.91 -18.54
N SER A 3 14.14 9.80 -18.31
CA SER A 3 14.08 10.03 -17.63
C SER A 3 13.98 10.06 -17.10
N ALA A 4 14.16 9.72 -17.19
CA ALA A 4 14.21 9.61 -16.37
C ALA A 4 14.09 10.10 -15.52
N ASN A 5 14.25 10.31 -15.38
CA ASN A 5 14.25 11.00 -14.38
C ASN A 5 13.01 11.42 -13.81
N SER A 6 12.33 11.95 -14.40
CA SER A 6 11.04 12.36 -13.94
C SER A 6 10.18 11.19 -13.55
N MET A 7 10.31 10.12 -14.24
CA MET A 7 9.47 8.97 -13.94
C MET A 7 9.77 8.38 -12.57
N LYS A 8 10.92 8.66 -12.02
CA LYS A 8 11.23 8.14 -10.70
C LYS A 8 10.43 8.81 -9.61
N THR A 9 9.76 9.91 -9.93
CA THR A 9 8.92 10.59 -8.95
C THR A 9 7.48 10.15 -9.00
N ASN A 10 7.11 9.30 -9.95
CA ASN A 10 5.74 8.84 -10.07
C ASN A 10 5.51 7.71 -9.08
N PRO A 11 4.60 7.88 -8.12
CA PRO A 11 4.34 6.83 -7.15
C PRO A 11 3.52 5.70 -7.77
N VAL A 12 3.68 4.51 -7.20
CA VAL A 12 2.81 3.39 -7.51
C VAL A 12 1.63 3.45 -6.55
N VAL A 13 0.43 3.39 -7.09
CA VAL A 13 -0.79 3.45 -6.29
C VAL A 13 -1.32 2.04 -6.11
N VAL A 14 -1.50 1.63 -4.86
CA VAL A 14 -2.05 0.32 -4.53
C VAL A 14 -3.38 0.50 -3.85
N GLY A 15 -4.44 0.03 -4.48
CA GLY A 15 -5.79 0.12 -3.94
C GLY A 15 -6.17 -1.16 -3.23
N ILE A 16 -6.63 -1.03 -1.99
CA ILE A 16 -7.10 -2.16 -1.19
C ILE A 16 -8.60 -1.96 -0.98
N THR A 17 -9.37 -2.74 -1.71
CA THR A 17 -10.82 -2.57 -1.75
C THR A 17 -11.50 -3.80 -1.14
N GLY A 18 -12.81 -3.91 -1.35
CA GLY A 18 -13.56 -5.04 -0.81
C GLY A 18 -13.37 -6.34 -1.55
N ALA A 19 -12.61 -6.35 -2.65
CA ALA A 19 -12.28 -7.60 -3.32
C ALA A 19 -11.21 -8.33 -2.53
N SER A 20 -11.13 -9.65 -2.70
CA SER A 20 -10.11 -10.44 -2.02
C SER A 20 -8.73 -10.09 -2.55
N GLY A 21 -7.69 -10.51 -1.84
CA GLY A 21 -6.32 -10.25 -2.28
C GLY A 21 -5.51 -9.42 -1.32
N ALA A 22 -5.89 -9.40 -0.03
CA ALA A 22 -5.15 -8.62 0.96
C ALA A 22 -3.70 -9.07 1.05
N ALA A 23 -3.47 -10.38 0.99
CA ALA A 23 -2.10 -10.90 1.08
C ALA A 23 -1.26 -10.42 -0.10
N MET A 24 -1.84 -10.38 -1.29
CA MET A 24 -1.12 -9.90 -2.45
C MET A 24 -0.84 -8.41 -2.36
N ALA A 25 -1.82 -7.64 -1.87
CA ALA A 25 -1.62 -6.20 -1.68
C ALA A 25 -0.49 -5.94 -0.70
N ARG A 26 -0.47 -6.68 0.41
CA ARG A 26 0.60 -6.51 1.39
C ARG A 26 1.95 -6.86 0.80
N ALA A 27 2.03 -7.97 0.09
CA ALA A 27 3.28 -8.37 -0.52
C ALA A 27 3.76 -7.33 -1.55
N THR A 28 2.82 -6.76 -2.31
CA THR A 28 3.15 -5.76 -3.31
C THR A 28 3.72 -4.51 -2.66
N VAL A 29 3.04 -3.98 -1.62
CA VAL A 29 3.54 -2.79 -0.95
C VAL A 29 4.89 -3.05 -0.31
N ASN A 30 5.01 -4.19 0.38
CA ASN A 30 6.28 -4.53 1.02
C ASN A 30 7.42 -4.58 0.02
N GLU A 31 7.18 -5.15 -1.15
CA GLU A 31 8.23 -5.23 -2.16
C GLU A 31 8.58 -3.86 -2.72
N LEU A 32 7.56 -3.01 -2.95
CA LEU A 32 7.82 -1.67 -3.44
C LEU A 32 8.64 -0.87 -2.45
N LEU A 33 8.30 -0.96 -1.17
CA LEU A 33 9.04 -0.24 -0.14
C LEU A 33 10.45 -0.79 0.03
N ARG A 34 10.60 -2.11 -0.10
CA ARG A 34 11.93 -2.70 -0.04
C ARG A 34 12.84 -2.15 -1.11
N ARG A 35 12.26 -1.74 -2.24
CA ARG A 35 13.00 -1.15 -3.35
C ARG A 35 13.03 0.37 -3.30
N ASP A 36 12.58 0.95 -2.20
CA ASP A 36 12.54 2.41 -2.02
C ASP A 36 11.73 3.12 -3.09
N MET A 37 10.71 2.46 -3.62
CA MET A 37 9.86 3.07 -4.63
C MET A 37 8.74 3.85 -3.97
N PRO A 38 8.48 5.08 -4.42
CA PRO A 38 7.37 5.87 -3.87
C PRO A 38 6.06 5.09 -4.03
N THR A 39 5.34 4.94 -2.94
CA THR A 39 4.16 4.09 -2.90
C THR A 39 3.03 4.81 -2.18
N VAL A 40 1.86 4.81 -2.80
CA VAL A 40 0.65 5.37 -2.20
C VAL A 40 -0.34 4.23 -2.01
N ALA A 41 -0.85 4.06 -0.80
CA ALA A 41 -1.86 3.05 -0.52
C ALA A 41 -3.20 3.71 -0.22
N LEU A 42 -4.24 3.13 -0.79
CA LEU A 42 -5.62 3.51 -0.54
C LEU A 42 -6.34 2.29 0.00
N CYS A 43 -7.12 2.45 1.07
CA CYS A 43 -7.85 1.32 1.63
C CYS A 43 -9.27 1.76 1.99
N SER A 44 -10.26 1.14 1.37
CA SER A 44 -11.64 1.42 1.68
C SER A 44 -12.06 0.72 2.96
N ASN A 45 -13.24 1.09 3.50
CA ASN A 45 -13.75 0.40 4.67
C ASN A 45 -13.98 -1.08 4.40
N ALA A 46 -14.49 -1.40 3.21
CA ALA A 46 -14.67 -2.80 2.82
C ALA A 46 -13.33 -3.50 2.73
N GLY A 47 -12.31 -2.80 2.25
CA GLY A 47 -10.96 -3.36 2.18
C GLY A 47 -10.41 -3.70 3.56
N ARG A 48 -10.69 -2.85 4.56
CA ARG A 48 -10.24 -3.13 5.93
C ARG A 48 -10.87 -4.39 6.49
N LEU A 49 -12.16 -4.60 6.19
CA LEU A 49 -12.84 -5.81 6.64
C LEU A 49 -12.28 -7.06 5.99
N VAL A 50 -12.06 -6.99 4.68
CA VAL A 50 -11.46 -8.12 3.95
C VAL A 50 -10.06 -8.41 4.47
N TRP A 51 -9.28 -7.37 4.74
CA TRP A 51 -7.95 -7.53 5.28
C TRP A 51 -7.98 -8.31 6.59
N GLN A 52 -8.88 -7.92 7.50
CA GLN A 52 -8.96 -8.59 8.79
C GLN A 52 -9.37 -10.05 8.63
N GLU A 53 -10.30 -10.33 7.72
CA GLU A 53 -10.74 -11.70 7.48
C GLU A 53 -9.65 -12.57 6.87
N GLU A 54 -8.92 -12.02 5.91
CA GLU A 54 -7.92 -12.81 5.18
C GLU A 54 -6.60 -12.90 5.90
N MET A 55 -6.18 -11.82 6.55
CA MET A 55 -4.87 -11.76 7.16
C MET A 55 -4.90 -12.06 8.66
N GLY A 56 -6.08 -11.97 9.27
CA GLY A 56 -6.20 -12.23 10.69
C GLY A 56 -5.70 -11.10 11.57
N ASP A 57 -5.32 -9.96 11.00
CA ASP A 57 -4.86 -8.83 11.79
C ASP A 57 -5.49 -7.55 11.31
N ASN A 58 -5.25 -6.47 12.03
CA ASN A 58 -5.84 -5.18 11.75
C ASN A 58 -4.98 -4.45 10.73
N PHE A 59 -5.63 -3.93 9.68
CA PHE A 59 -4.91 -3.19 8.65
C PHE A 59 -4.11 -2.02 9.25
N ASN A 60 -4.63 -1.38 10.30
CA ASN A 60 -3.96 -0.23 10.89
C ASN A 60 -2.59 -0.59 11.45
N GLU A 61 -2.40 -1.81 11.94
CA GLU A 61 -1.10 -2.23 12.44
C GLU A 61 -0.08 -2.31 11.32
N THR A 62 -0.48 -2.86 10.18
CA THR A 62 0.40 -2.89 9.03
C THR A 62 0.65 -1.48 8.50
N LEU A 63 -0.38 -0.63 8.51
CA LEU A 63 -0.25 0.74 8.04
C LEU A 63 0.80 1.50 8.85
N ILE A 64 0.82 1.30 10.15
CA ILE A 64 1.82 1.95 11.00
C ILE A 64 3.23 1.53 10.59
N GLU A 65 3.44 0.25 10.32
CA GLU A 65 4.73 -0.24 9.87
C GLU A 65 5.13 0.41 8.55
N TRP A 66 4.20 0.47 7.60
CA TRP A 66 4.49 1.07 6.31
C TRP A 66 4.82 2.55 6.43
N GLN A 67 4.13 3.25 7.33
CA GLN A 67 4.33 4.69 7.49
C GLN A 67 5.70 5.04 8.06
N GLU A 68 6.41 4.07 8.60
CA GLU A 68 7.78 4.31 9.03
C GLU A 68 8.73 4.46 7.86
N HIS A 69 8.31 4.03 6.66
CA HIS A 69 9.17 4.13 5.49
C HIS A 69 8.96 5.49 4.80
N PRO A 70 10.03 6.23 4.51
CA PRO A 70 9.88 7.58 3.96
C PRO A 70 9.25 7.63 2.57
N ALA A 71 9.26 6.52 1.83
CA ALA A 71 8.68 6.49 0.48
C ALA A 71 7.19 6.17 0.49
N PHE A 72 6.59 5.96 1.65
CA PHE A 72 5.19 5.53 1.75
C PHE A 72 4.27 6.67 2.12
N VAL A 73 3.12 6.73 1.46
CA VAL A 73 2.06 7.67 1.79
C VAL A 73 0.73 6.90 1.82
N HIS A 74 -0.05 7.15 2.84
CA HIS A 74 -1.40 6.61 2.95
C HIS A 74 -2.41 7.69 2.59
N TYR A 75 -3.28 7.37 1.65
CA TYR A 75 -4.34 8.29 1.24
C TYR A 75 -5.65 7.77 1.82
N PRO A 76 -6.20 8.43 2.82
CA PRO A 76 -7.45 7.94 3.44
C PRO A 76 -8.61 8.12 2.47
N ILE A 77 -9.45 7.10 2.40
CA ILE A 77 -10.70 7.14 1.63
C ILE A 77 -11.76 6.46 2.46
N ASN A 78 -13.01 6.79 2.19
CA ASN A 78 -14.14 6.17 2.91
C ASN A 78 -14.92 5.26 2.02
#